data_e1d2512b76f946abfd26cfab1800ab2e
#
_entry.id   e1d2512b76f946abfd26cfab1800ab2e
#
_cell.length_a   1.000
_cell.length_b   1.000
_cell.length_c   1.000
_cell.angle_alpha   90.00
_cell.angle_beta   90.00
_cell.angle_gamma   90.00
#
_symmetry.space_group_name_H-M   'P 1'
#
loop_
_entity.id
_entity.type
_entity.pdbx_description
1 polymer ?
#
loop_
_entity_poly.entity_id
_entity_poly.type
_entity_poly.pdbx_seq_one_letter_code
_entity_poly.pdbx_strand_id
1 'polypeptide(L)'
;MTAELKAPFPWFGVPTNVASKIALGSPFKDLGPCWEWQAAKTNGYGVVQHDGRVQRAHRVVYVSLTGPLPDELELDHLCRNRGCVNPKHTEPVTGVVNNARSDSASAKHARQTECLRGHAFTDENTYLRKRGSKIERFCRECMRQRDRERYARKIGRAA
;
A
#
# COMPACT_ATOMS: atom_id res chain seq x y z
N MET A 1 8.59 45.00 -17.87
CA MET A 1 8.81 43.87 -16.90
C MET A 1 7.44 43.33 -16.53
N THR A 2 6.98 42.30 -17.29
CA THR A 2 5.68 41.66 -17.10
C THR A 2 5.83 40.66 -15.97
N ALA A 3 5.16 40.89 -14.84
CA ALA A 3 5.02 39.95 -13.77
C ALA A 3 4.19 38.77 -14.33
N GLU A 4 4.83 37.64 -14.59
CA GLU A 4 4.13 36.36 -14.79
C GLU A 4 3.30 36.07 -13.54
N LEU A 5 2.00 36.19 -13.66
CA LEU A 5 1.03 35.69 -12.70
C LEU A 5 1.26 34.16 -12.62
N LYS A 6 2.09 33.73 -11.65
CA LYS A 6 2.18 32.31 -11.30
C LYS A 6 0.77 31.83 -10.98
N ALA A 7 0.29 30.87 -11.76
CA ALA A 7 -0.97 30.20 -11.48
C ALA A 7 -1.03 29.83 -9.99
N PRO A 8 -2.18 30.03 -9.31
CA PRO A 8 -2.30 29.69 -7.90
C PRO A 8 -1.89 28.24 -7.69
N PHE A 9 -1.05 28.00 -6.68
CA PHE A 9 -0.60 26.65 -6.35
C PHE A 9 -1.79 25.71 -6.23
N PRO A 10 -1.71 24.48 -6.74
CA PRO A 10 -2.84 23.54 -6.80
C PRO A 10 -3.37 23.12 -5.41
N TRP A 11 -2.69 23.51 -4.32
CA TRP A 11 -3.08 23.25 -2.92
C TRP A 11 -3.67 24.46 -2.21
N PHE A 12 -4.32 25.38 -2.95
CA PHE A 12 -5.08 26.48 -2.35
C PHE A 12 -6.18 25.89 -1.43
N GLY A 13 -6.25 26.39 -0.18
CA GLY A 13 -7.14 25.82 0.85
C GLY A 13 -6.45 24.90 1.86
N VAL A 14 -5.21 24.47 1.59
CA VAL A 14 -4.39 23.74 2.57
C VAL A 14 -3.79 24.73 3.58
N PRO A 15 -3.76 24.41 4.90
CA PRO A 15 -3.14 25.26 5.91
C PRO A 15 -1.71 25.66 5.53
N THR A 16 -1.35 26.93 5.72
CA THR A 16 -0.07 27.52 5.24
C THR A 16 1.15 26.76 5.78
N ASN A 17 1.13 26.35 7.04
CA ASN A 17 2.20 25.58 7.66
C ASN A 17 2.37 24.16 7.06
N VAL A 18 1.38 23.66 6.34
CA VAL A 18 1.39 22.41 5.59
C VAL A 18 1.76 22.68 4.13
N ALA A 19 1.11 23.65 3.49
CA ALA A 19 1.30 24.01 2.09
C ALA A 19 2.76 24.38 1.76
N SER A 20 3.43 25.12 2.66
CA SER A 20 4.85 25.50 2.51
C SER A 20 5.84 24.34 2.45
N LYS A 21 5.40 23.14 2.75
CA LYS A 21 6.22 21.90 2.78
C LYS A 21 5.91 20.96 1.62
N ILE A 22 5.21 21.43 0.59
CA ILE A 22 4.83 20.66 -0.58
C ILE A 22 5.60 21.14 -1.80
N ALA A 23 6.17 20.22 -2.56
CA ALA A 23 6.76 20.46 -3.88
C ALA A 23 6.07 19.60 -4.95
N LEU A 24 6.11 20.05 -6.21
CA LEU A 24 5.65 19.24 -7.34
C LEU A 24 6.70 18.19 -7.66
N GLY A 25 6.26 16.95 -7.73
CA GLY A 25 7.07 15.79 -8.11
C GLY A 25 6.71 15.23 -9.48
N SER A 26 7.03 13.97 -9.70
CA SER A 26 6.77 13.30 -10.97
C SER A 26 5.28 13.18 -11.29
N PRO A 27 4.89 13.28 -12.58
CA PRO A 27 3.51 13.06 -13.01
C PRO A 27 3.07 11.61 -12.73
N PHE A 28 1.79 11.45 -12.44
CA PHE A 28 1.19 10.14 -12.25
C PHE A 28 -0.09 10.04 -13.08
N LYS A 29 0.00 9.34 -14.22
CA LYS A 29 -1.10 9.19 -15.17
C LYS A 29 -1.74 10.56 -15.52
N ASP A 30 -3.02 10.57 -15.82
CA ASP A 30 -3.79 11.77 -16.11
C ASP A 30 -4.20 12.57 -14.85
N LEU A 31 -3.75 12.14 -13.67
CA LEU A 31 -4.06 12.78 -12.39
C LEU A 31 -3.10 13.92 -12.02
N GLY A 32 -2.11 14.18 -12.87
CA GLY A 32 -1.12 15.24 -12.68
C GLY A 32 0.07 14.82 -11.81
N PRO A 33 0.89 15.80 -11.35
CA PRO A 33 2.09 15.49 -10.58
C PRO A 33 1.79 15.08 -9.14
N CYS A 34 2.67 14.25 -8.57
CA CYS A 34 2.71 14.05 -7.14
C CYS A 34 2.97 15.38 -6.42
N TRP A 35 2.30 15.60 -5.30
CA TRP A 35 2.62 16.67 -4.36
C TRP A 35 3.51 16.08 -3.29
N GLU A 36 4.80 16.30 -3.41
CA GLU A 36 5.79 15.65 -2.56
C GLU A 36 6.02 16.42 -1.26
N TRP A 37 5.88 15.72 -0.15
CA TRP A 37 6.17 16.23 1.18
C TRP A 37 7.66 16.41 1.39
N GLN A 38 8.10 17.66 1.72
CA GLN A 38 9.50 18.05 1.84
C GLN A 38 9.99 18.14 3.31
N ALA A 39 9.14 17.81 4.29
CA ALA A 39 9.52 17.87 5.70
C ALA A 39 9.60 16.46 6.32
N ALA A 40 9.55 16.36 7.65
CA ALA A 40 9.70 15.12 8.39
C ALA A 40 8.78 14.00 7.89
N LYS A 41 9.32 12.77 7.82
CA LYS A 41 8.62 11.55 7.39
C LYS A 41 8.80 10.45 8.42
N THR A 42 7.77 9.62 8.58
CA THR A 42 7.81 8.37 9.36
C THR A 42 7.34 7.21 8.49
N ASN A 43 8.18 6.20 8.31
CA ASN A 43 7.92 5.06 7.42
C ASN A 43 7.57 5.48 5.97
N GLY A 44 8.19 6.59 5.50
CA GLY A 44 7.96 7.16 4.18
C GLY A 44 6.76 8.12 4.10
N TYR A 45 5.89 8.17 5.09
CA TYR A 45 4.75 9.09 5.13
C TYR A 45 5.14 10.43 5.76
N GLY A 46 4.71 11.52 5.12
CA GLY A 46 4.84 12.86 5.69
C GLY A 46 4.12 12.96 7.04
N VAL A 47 4.76 13.66 7.99
CA VAL A 47 4.15 13.98 9.30
C VAL A 47 4.20 15.49 9.54
N VAL A 48 3.16 16.02 10.18
CA VAL A 48 3.03 17.45 10.47
C VAL A 48 2.32 17.66 11.80
N GLN A 49 2.73 18.70 12.52
CA GLN A 49 1.98 19.20 13.66
C GLN A 49 0.77 20.00 13.14
N HIS A 50 -0.42 19.55 13.46
CA HIS A 50 -1.68 20.19 13.06
C HIS A 50 -2.72 19.96 14.15
N ASP A 51 -3.45 21.02 14.55
CA ASP A 51 -4.44 21.00 15.64
C ASP A 51 -3.93 20.36 16.94
N GLY A 52 -2.73 20.78 17.38
CA GLY A 52 -2.14 20.35 18.64
C GLY A 52 -1.59 18.92 18.66
N ARG A 53 -1.63 18.19 17.56
CA ARG A 53 -1.15 16.78 17.47
C ARG A 53 -0.35 16.50 16.19
N VAL A 54 0.50 15.48 16.24
CA VAL A 54 1.20 14.99 15.05
C VAL A 54 0.24 14.15 14.21
N GLN A 55 0.08 14.54 12.94
CA GLN A 55 -0.82 13.88 11.99
C GLN A 55 -0.09 13.50 10.70
N ARG A 56 -0.67 12.59 9.92
CA ARG A 56 -0.19 12.28 8.58
C ARG A 56 -0.49 13.43 7.63
N ALA A 57 0.53 13.98 6.95
CA ALA A 57 0.41 15.15 6.10
C ALA A 57 -0.61 14.95 4.96
N HIS A 58 -0.60 13.78 4.30
CA HIS A 58 -1.58 13.47 3.24
C HIS A 58 -3.03 13.45 3.76
N ARG A 59 -3.27 13.02 5.02
CA ARG A 59 -4.62 13.04 5.62
C ARG A 59 -5.07 14.48 5.91
N VAL A 60 -4.16 15.34 6.42
CA VAL A 60 -4.46 16.75 6.63
C VAL A 60 -4.79 17.45 5.31
N VAL A 61 -3.98 17.25 4.27
CA VAL A 61 -4.23 17.84 2.94
C VAL A 61 -5.52 17.33 2.33
N TYR A 62 -5.79 16.02 2.41
CA TYR A 62 -7.03 15.44 1.92
C TYR A 62 -8.25 16.09 2.58
N VAL A 63 -8.30 16.09 3.91
CA VAL A 63 -9.44 16.64 4.67
C VAL A 63 -9.62 18.15 4.39
N SER A 64 -8.54 18.90 4.25
CA SER A 64 -8.60 20.34 3.94
C SER A 64 -9.23 20.65 2.58
N LEU A 65 -9.11 19.74 1.62
CA LEU A 65 -9.54 19.99 0.23
C LEU A 65 -10.80 19.24 -0.16
N THR A 66 -11.11 18.10 0.49
CA THR A 66 -12.23 17.22 0.11
C THR A 66 -13.29 17.09 1.20
N GLY A 67 -13.00 17.57 2.43
CA GLY A 67 -13.88 17.43 3.57
C GLY A 67 -13.51 16.23 4.47
N PRO A 68 -14.31 15.97 5.52
CA PRO A 68 -14.00 14.99 6.55
C PRO A 68 -13.84 13.57 6.00
N LEU A 69 -12.87 12.84 6.54
CA LEU A 69 -12.61 11.44 6.23
C LEU A 69 -13.08 10.59 7.42
N PRO A 70 -14.04 9.65 7.23
CA PRO A 70 -14.45 8.70 8.26
C PRO A 70 -13.27 7.95 8.90
N ASP A 71 -13.34 7.68 10.20
CA ASP A 71 -12.24 7.10 10.96
C ASP A 71 -11.93 5.65 10.54
N GLU A 72 -12.93 4.92 10.06
CA GLU A 72 -12.81 3.55 9.55
C GLU A 72 -12.12 3.47 8.18
N LEU A 73 -11.92 4.61 7.48
CA LEU A 73 -11.27 4.65 6.18
C LEU A 73 -9.82 5.09 6.28
N GLU A 74 -9.00 4.44 5.46
CA GLU A 74 -7.61 4.77 5.20
C GLU A 74 -7.48 5.40 3.82
N LEU A 75 -6.41 6.17 3.59
CA LEU A 75 -6.09 6.70 2.27
C LEU A 75 -5.05 5.80 1.59
N ASP A 76 -5.48 5.04 0.57
CA ASP A 76 -4.59 4.25 -0.28
C ASP A 76 -3.92 5.15 -1.32
N HIS A 77 -2.59 5.10 -1.44
CA HIS A 77 -1.84 5.83 -2.44
C HIS A 77 -1.85 5.09 -3.79
N LEU A 78 -2.65 5.58 -4.72
CA LEU A 78 -2.71 5.04 -6.10
C LEU A 78 -1.36 5.15 -6.81
N CYS A 79 -0.61 6.22 -6.56
CA CYS A 79 0.74 6.46 -7.10
C CYS A 79 1.86 5.67 -6.39
N ARG A 80 1.53 4.89 -5.35
CA ARG A 80 2.49 4.12 -4.52
C ARG A 80 3.60 4.96 -3.88
N ASN A 81 3.56 6.28 -3.97
CA ASN A 81 4.46 7.20 -3.30
C ASN A 81 3.88 7.63 -1.95
N ARG A 82 4.40 7.07 -0.86
CA ARG A 82 3.96 7.37 0.52
C ARG A 82 4.22 8.82 0.93
N GLY A 83 5.16 9.50 0.27
CA GLY A 83 5.46 10.91 0.50
C GLY A 83 4.54 11.86 -0.27
N CYS A 84 3.68 11.35 -1.15
CA CYS A 84 2.73 12.15 -1.89
C CYS A 84 1.57 12.59 -0.98
N VAL A 85 1.18 13.85 -1.08
CA VAL A 85 0.03 14.41 -0.34
C VAL A 85 -1.09 14.90 -1.28
N ASN A 86 -1.01 14.60 -2.59
CA ASN A 86 -2.03 14.96 -3.55
C ASN A 86 -3.31 14.14 -3.32
N PRO A 87 -4.46 14.77 -3.02
CA PRO A 87 -5.70 14.05 -2.78
C PRO A 87 -6.21 13.27 -4.00
N LYS A 88 -5.91 13.72 -5.23
CA LYS A 88 -6.23 12.97 -6.46
C LYS A 88 -5.44 11.66 -6.61
N HIS A 89 -4.34 11.52 -5.86
CA HIS A 89 -3.50 10.31 -5.85
C HIS A 89 -3.83 9.39 -4.69
N THR A 90 -4.85 9.69 -3.90
CA THR A 90 -5.30 8.89 -2.75
C THR A 90 -6.77 8.52 -2.90
N GLU A 91 -7.11 7.33 -2.45
CA GLU A 91 -8.48 6.82 -2.45
C GLU A 91 -8.87 6.41 -1.02
N PRO A 92 -10.01 6.89 -0.48
CA PRO A 92 -10.54 6.40 0.79
C PRO A 92 -11.01 4.96 0.63
N VAL A 93 -10.42 4.04 1.38
CA VAL A 93 -10.75 2.61 1.36
C VAL A 93 -10.73 2.04 2.77
N THR A 94 -11.37 0.90 2.97
CA THR A 94 -11.22 0.16 4.24
C THR A 94 -9.81 -0.41 4.37
N GLY A 95 -9.34 -0.62 5.61
CA GLY A 95 -8.03 -1.24 5.86
C GLY A 95 -7.88 -2.62 5.19
N VAL A 96 -8.97 -3.39 5.06
CA VAL A 96 -8.98 -4.67 4.33
C VAL A 96 -8.62 -4.48 2.85
N VAL A 97 -9.27 -3.51 2.19
CA VAL A 97 -9.01 -3.20 0.77
C VAL A 97 -7.60 -2.65 0.59
N ASN A 98 -7.18 -1.71 1.45
CA ASN A 98 -5.84 -1.13 1.41
C ASN A 98 -4.75 -2.21 1.56
N ASN A 99 -4.90 -3.10 2.55
CA ASN A 99 -3.99 -4.22 2.75
C ASN A 99 -3.95 -5.18 1.54
N ALA A 100 -5.11 -5.51 0.96
CA ALA A 100 -5.20 -6.38 -0.22
C ALA A 100 -4.50 -5.78 -1.45
N ARG A 101 -4.55 -4.44 -1.62
CA ARG A 101 -3.89 -3.71 -2.71
C ARG A 101 -2.40 -3.42 -2.45
N SER A 102 -1.93 -3.62 -1.22
CA SER A 102 -0.57 -3.31 -0.81
C SER A 102 0.48 -4.19 -1.52
N ASP A 103 1.74 -3.73 -1.50
CA ASP A 103 2.90 -4.50 -1.96
C ASP A 103 3.53 -5.36 -0.86
N SER A 104 2.81 -5.58 0.24
CA SER A 104 3.25 -6.47 1.31
C SER A 104 3.40 -7.91 0.81
N ALA A 105 4.32 -8.67 1.41
CA ALA A 105 4.53 -10.07 1.06
C ALA A 105 3.23 -10.89 1.21
N SER A 106 2.42 -10.60 2.23
CA SER A 106 1.14 -11.27 2.46
C SER A 106 0.12 -10.99 1.35
N ALA A 107 0.00 -9.72 0.92
CA ALA A 107 -0.91 -9.34 -0.16
C ALA A 107 -0.46 -9.92 -1.50
N LYS A 108 0.86 -9.87 -1.80
CA LYS A 108 1.42 -10.52 -3.01
C LYS A 108 1.15 -12.03 -3.01
N HIS A 109 1.40 -12.70 -1.90
CA HIS A 109 1.14 -14.13 -1.77
C HIS A 109 -0.36 -14.46 -1.93
N ALA A 110 -1.26 -13.63 -1.39
CA ALA A 110 -2.70 -13.85 -1.55
C ALA A 110 -3.17 -13.75 -3.01
N ARG A 111 -2.55 -12.85 -3.81
CA ARG A 111 -2.88 -12.66 -5.23
C ARG A 111 -2.21 -13.66 -6.19
N GLN A 112 -1.22 -14.44 -5.72
CA GLN A 112 -0.55 -15.42 -6.58
C GLN A 112 -1.54 -16.49 -7.08
N THR A 113 -1.52 -16.76 -8.37
CA THR A 113 -2.30 -17.83 -9.01
C THR A 113 -1.55 -19.14 -9.06
N GLU A 114 -0.23 -19.12 -8.84
CA GLU A 114 0.66 -20.27 -8.86
C GLU A 114 1.60 -20.28 -7.66
N CYS A 115 2.08 -21.45 -7.27
CA CYS A 115 3.12 -21.60 -6.26
C CYS A 115 4.52 -21.27 -6.85
N LEU A 116 5.54 -21.20 -6.00
CA LEU A 116 6.93 -20.92 -6.41
C LEU A 116 7.51 -21.92 -7.43
N ARG A 117 6.89 -23.09 -7.60
CA ARG A 117 7.28 -24.13 -8.58
C ARG A 117 6.38 -24.12 -9.83
N GLY A 118 5.52 -23.12 -10.00
CA GLY A 118 4.64 -22.98 -11.17
C GLY A 118 3.38 -23.84 -11.15
N HIS A 119 3.05 -24.54 -10.05
CA HIS A 119 1.79 -25.26 -9.96
C HIS A 119 0.65 -24.31 -9.68
N ALA A 120 -0.41 -24.34 -10.50
CA ALA A 120 -1.59 -23.51 -10.33
C ALA A 120 -2.31 -23.79 -9.01
N PHE A 121 -2.81 -22.76 -8.36
CA PHE A 121 -3.68 -22.86 -7.19
C PHE A 121 -5.14 -23.04 -7.63
N THR A 122 -5.48 -24.23 -8.11
CA THR A 122 -6.87 -24.66 -8.33
C THR A 122 -7.48 -25.13 -7.01
N ASP A 123 -8.79 -25.33 -6.98
CA ASP A 123 -9.48 -25.84 -5.79
C ASP A 123 -8.94 -27.23 -5.39
N GLU A 124 -8.67 -28.10 -6.38
CA GLU A 124 -8.11 -29.45 -6.16
C GLU A 124 -6.66 -29.41 -5.66
N ASN A 125 -5.87 -28.42 -6.14
CA ASN A 125 -4.45 -28.31 -5.80
C ASN A 125 -4.18 -27.36 -4.64
N THR A 126 -5.20 -26.73 -4.07
CA THR A 126 -5.08 -25.83 -2.93
C THR A 126 -5.44 -26.51 -1.62
N TYR A 127 -4.56 -26.42 -0.64
CA TYR A 127 -4.84 -26.80 0.75
C TYR A 127 -4.83 -25.55 1.63
N LEU A 128 -5.92 -25.29 2.31
CA LEU A 128 -6.06 -24.21 3.27
C LEU A 128 -5.93 -24.74 4.68
N ARG A 129 -4.99 -24.17 5.46
CA ARG A 129 -4.79 -24.48 6.87
C ARG A 129 -5.15 -23.27 7.72
N LYS A 130 -6.08 -23.42 8.63
CA LYS A 130 -6.41 -22.41 9.63
C LYS A 130 -5.45 -22.53 10.82
N ARG A 131 -4.82 -21.40 11.18
CA ARG A 131 -3.94 -21.28 12.35
C ARG A 131 -4.33 -20.02 13.14
N GLY A 132 -5.14 -20.20 14.17
CA GLY A 132 -5.79 -19.09 14.88
C GLY A 132 -6.70 -18.32 13.92
N SER A 133 -6.50 -17.00 13.81
CA SER A 133 -7.23 -16.13 12.88
C SER A 133 -6.64 -16.10 11.46
N LYS A 134 -5.49 -16.76 11.22
CA LYS A 134 -4.82 -16.77 9.93
C LYS A 134 -5.22 -18.00 9.11
N ILE A 135 -5.39 -17.79 7.80
CA ILE A 135 -5.54 -18.86 6.81
C ILE A 135 -4.28 -18.90 5.96
N GLU A 136 -3.59 -20.05 5.98
CA GLU A 136 -2.38 -20.29 5.20
C GLU A 136 -2.74 -21.18 4.01
N ARG A 137 -2.20 -20.87 2.83
CA ARG A 137 -2.44 -21.58 1.58
C ARG A 137 -1.21 -22.38 1.17
N PHE A 138 -1.40 -23.65 0.84
CA PHE A 138 -0.36 -24.59 0.42
C PHE A 138 -0.73 -25.27 -0.90
N CYS A 139 0.28 -25.51 -1.75
CA CYS A 139 0.14 -26.28 -2.97
C CYS A 139 0.21 -27.79 -2.61
N ARG A 140 -0.85 -28.55 -2.94
CA ARG A 140 -0.94 -30.01 -2.67
C ARG A 140 0.11 -30.79 -3.45
N GLU A 141 0.41 -30.41 -4.69
CA GLU A 141 1.44 -31.09 -5.50
C GLU A 141 2.83 -30.93 -4.87
N CYS A 142 3.20 -29.73 -4.42
CA CYS A 142 4.44 -29.52 -3.68
C CYS A 142 4.49 -30.29 -2.36
N MET A 143 3.36 -30.43 -1.67
CA MET A 143 3.29 -31.24 -0.44
C MET A 143 3.52 -32.70 -0.76
N ARG A 144 2.81 -33.27 -1.77
CA ARG A 144 2.98 -34.66 -2.22
C ARG A 144 4.43 -34.97 -2.64
N GLN A 145 5.04 -34.09 -3.40
CA GLN A 145 6.44 -34.23 -3.82
C GLN A 145 7.39 -34.27 -2.62
N ARG A 146 7.26 -33.35 -1.69
CA ARG A 146 8.06 -33.30 -0.47
C ARG A 146 7.90 -34.57 0.38
N ASP A 147 6.68 -35.09 0.49
CA ASP A 147 6.41 -36.28 1.27
C ASP A 147 7.01 -37.52 0.59
N ARG A 148 6.97 -37.66 -0.75
CA ARG A 148 7.67 -38.68 -1.52
C ARG A 148 9.19 -38.64 -1.28
N GLU A 149 9.79 -37.44 -1.38
CA GLU A 149 11.23 -37.24 -1.14
C GLU A 149 11.63 -37.58 0.30
N ARG A 150 10.78 -37.21 1.26
CA ARG A 150 10.98 -37.54 2.68
C ARG A 150 10.92 -39.06 2.93
N TYR A 151 9.96 -39.70 2.32
CA TYR A 151 9.81 -41.18 2.42
C TYR A 151 11.01 -41.90 1.80
N ALA A 152 11.42 -41.52 0.58
CA ALA A 152 12.58 -42.09 -0.09
C ALA A 152 13.87 -41.96 0.75
N ARG A 153 14.09 -40.79 1.36
CA ARG A 153 15.24 -40.59 2.28
C ARG A 153 15.17 -41.46 3.53
N LYS A 154 13.97 -41.71 4.04
CA LYS A 154 13.78 -42.59 5.21
C LYS A 154 14.13 -44.07 4.89
N ILE A 155 13.69 -44.55 3.73
CA ILE A 155 13.98 -45.95 3.28
C ILE A 155 15.48 -46.09 2.96
N GLY A 156 16.08 -45.14 2.21
CA GLY A 156 17.50 -45.23 1.86
C GLY A 156 18.48 -45.07 3.03
N ARG A 157 17.99 -44.68 4.23
CA ARG A 157 18.78 -44.68 5.49
C ARG A 157 18.57 -45.96 6.31
N ALA A 158 17.59 -46.79 5.96
CA ALA A 158 17.27 -48.04 6.65
C ALA A 158 17.86 -49.29 5.93
N ALA A 159 18.51 -49.05 4.77
CA ALA A 159 19.30 -50.04 4.04
C ALA A 159 20.82 -49.78 4.25
#